data_ca2d076d23028cead01b1adce6b669c5
#
_entry.id   ca2d076d23028cead01b1adce6b669c5
#
_cell.length_a   1.000
_cell.length_b   1.000
_cell.length_c   1.000
_cell.angle_alpha   90.00
_cell.angle_beta   90.00
_cell.angle_gamma   90.00
#
_symmetry.space_group_name_H-M   'P 1'
#
loop_
_entity.id
_entity.type
_entity.pdbx_description
1 polymer ?
#
loop_
_entity_poly.entity_id
_entity_poly.type
_entity_poly.pdbx_seq_one_letter_code
_entity_poly.pdbx_strand_id
1 'polypeptide(L)'
;RNARIAQTAVNQTQTLTSSTVIATRQEDQGGGDDGGDGGGNDPLAQTFIVQGESSTDGRFLTSVDLFFSDKDSVAPVTVEIRNVINGYPGAKILPFGRVSVDPADVNTSSTAATATTFTFPSPVFLKPNTEYAVAVLTVSPEYKVWISRMGENDIGGNRIISAQPHTGVLFKSSNNSTWEPSQLEDLKFSLKTAKFTTNTPGTLTLVNEALPAKKLASNPISKTG
;
A
#
# COMPACT_ATOMS: atom_id res chain seq x y z
N ARG A 1 0.46 28.53 18.48
CA ARG A 1 -0.91 28.55 17.90
C ARG A 1 -0.97 27.43 16.89
N ASN A 2 -1.72 26.37 17.20
CA ASN A 2 -1.94 25.27 16.26
C ASN A 2 -3.16 25.62 15.41
N ALA A 3 -2.95 25.83 14.12
CA ALA A 3 -4.03 25.97 13.15
C ALA A 3 -4.38 24.58 12.61
N ARG A 4 -5.64 24.18 12.68
CA ARG A 4 -6.17 23.04 11.96
C ARG A 4 -6.66 23.47 10.60
N ILE A 5 -6.20 22.80 9.58
CA ILE A 5 -6.69 22.98 8.21
C ILE A 5 -7.81 21.96 8.00
N ALA A 6 -9.05 22.43 7.92
CA ALA A 6 -10.15 21.59 7.46
C ALA A 6 -10.13 21.60 5.93
N GLN A 7 -9.66 20.53 5.35
CA GLN A 7 -9.59 20.37 3.90
C GLN A 7 -10.83 19.64 3.42
N THR A 8 -11.72 20.32 2.72
CA THR A 8 -12.79 19.69 1.95
C THR A 8 -12.32 19.61 0.50
N ALA A 9 -11.53 18.63 0.17
CA ALA A 9 -11.17 18.33 -1.21
C ALA A 9 -12.08 17.22 -1.71
N VAL A 10 -12.91 17.49 -2.71
CA VAL A 10 -13.60 16.44 -3.46
C VAL A 10 -12.58 15.86 -4.44
N ASN A 11 -11.99 14.76 -4.09
CA ASN A 11 -11.00 14.10 -4.92
C ASN A 11 -11.67 12.99 -5.73
N GLN A 12 -11.50 13.05 -7.04
CA GLN A 12 -11.75 11.88 -7.88
C GLN A 12 -10.52 10.99 -7.79
N THR A 13 -10.71 9.74 -7.39
CA THR A 13 -9.64 8.74 -7.39
C THR A 13 -9.47 8.19 -8.80
N GLN A 14 -8.26 8.26 -9.32
CA GLN A 14 -7.89 7.60 -10.55
C GLN A 14 -7.19 6.29 -10.20
N THR A 15 -7.68 5.18 -10.74
CA THR A 15 -7.05 3.88 -10.58
C THR A 15 -5.90 3.78 -11.58
N LEU A 16 -4.67 3.69 -11.09
CA LEU A 16 -3.55 3.20 -11.89
C LEU A 16 -3.62 1.69 -11.83
N THR A 17 -4.24 1.09 -12.81
CA THR A 17 -4.29 -0.35 -12.95
C THR A 17 -3.07 -0.85 -13.69
N SER A 18 -2.48 -1.86 -13.10
CA SER A 18 -1.84 -2.89 -13.88
C SER A 18 -2.95 -3.69 -14.56
N SER A 19 -3.31 -3.27 -15.73
CA SER A 19 -4.63 -3.57 -16.25
C SER A 19 -4.81 -4.97 -16.80
N THR A 20 -3.92 -5.94 -16.62
CA THR A 20 -4.10 -7.26 -17.27
C THR A 20 -3.38 -8.40 -16.57
N VAL A 21 -3.18 -8.33 -15.27
CA VAL A 21 -2.64 -9.47 -14.56
C VAL A 21 -3.74 -10.51 -14.40
N ILE A 22 -3.65 -11.55 -15.17
CA ILE A 22 -4.42 -12.76 -14.96
C ILE A 22 -3.64 -13.52 -13.87
N ALA A 23 -4.16 -13.53 -12.67
CA ALA A 23 -3.55 -14.28 -11.58
C ALA A 23 -3.77 -15.76 -11.82
N THR A 24 -2.71 -16.53 -11.74
CA THR A 24 -2.72 -17.98 -11.99
C THR A 24 -2.40 -18.79 -10.77
N ARG A 25 -1.86 -18.15 -9.72
CA ARG A 25 -1.37 -18.85 -8.54
C ARG A 25 -1.68 -18.06 -7.27
N GLN A 26 -1.84 -18.80 -6.19
CA GLN A 26 -1.85 -18.31 -4.83
C GLN A 26 -0.42 -18.26 -4.28
N GLU A 27 -0.10 -17.25 -3.52
CA GLU A 27 1.11 -17.19 -2.71
C GLU A 27 0.76 -16.98 -1.24
N ASP A 28 1.42 -17.74 -0.40
CA ASP A 28 1.30 -17.64 1.03
C ASP A 28 2.03 -16.42 1.55
N GLN A 29 1.37 -15.66 2.41
CA GLN A 29 1.91 -14.45 3.04
C GLN A 29 2.79 -14.75 4.25
N GLY A 30 2.83 -15.97 4.72
CA GLY A 30 3.42 -16.28 6.01
C GLY A 30 4.02 -17.68 6.12
N GLY A 31 4.40 -18.32 5.07
CA GLY A 31 4.94 -19.65 5.22
C GLY A 31 5.89 -20.03 4.10
N GLY A 32 7.16 -19.89 4.29
CA GLY A 32 8.14 -20.70 3.56
C GLY A 32 7.96 -22.14 3.99
N ASP A 33 7.61 -23.02 3.06
CA ASP A 33 7.59 -24.47 3.26
C ASP A 33 9.04 -25.00 3.27
N ASP A 34 9.77 -24.58 4.28
CA ASP A 34 11.04 -25.19 4.67
C ASP A 34 11.03 -25.33 6.19
N GLY A 35 10.83 -26.55 6.67
CA GLY A 35 10.82 -27.09 8.01
C GLY A 35 11.70 -26.42 9.08
N GLY A 36 11.49 -25.15 9.31
CA GLY A 36 12.10 -24.34 10.35
C GLY A 36 11.00 -23.70 11.17
N ASP A 37 10.86 -24.17 12.39
CA ASP A 37 10.05 -23.68 13.49
C ASP A 37 10.32 -22.19 13.76
N GLY A 38 9.66 -21.33 13.00
CA GLY A 38 9.74 -19.89 13.17
C GLY A 38 8.48 -19.26 12.63
N GLY A 39 7.57 -18.84 13.53
CA GLY A 39 6.36 -18.10 13.20
C GLY A 39 6.68 -16.91 12.29
N GLY A 40 6.56 -17.12 10.99
CA GLY A 40 7.19 -16.30 9.99
C GLY A 40 6.36 -15.10 9.63
N ASN A 41 6.95 -13.96 9.78
CA ASN A 41 6.66 -12.76 9.05
C ASN A 41 7.35 -12.90 7.67
N ASP A 42 6.73 -13.61 6.72
CA ASP A 42 7.27 -13.70 5.36
C ASP A 42 6.56 -12.67 4.46
N PRO A 43 6.96 -11.39 4.52
CA PRO A 43 6.31 -10.36 3.75
C PRO A 43 6.63 -10.48 2.27
N LEU A 44 5.65 -10.08 1.46
CA LEU A 44 5.83 -9.83 0.04
C LEU A 44 5.97 -8.35 -0.23
N ALA A 45 6.70 -8.00 -1.27
CA ALA A 45 6.74 -6.62 -1.76
C ALA A 45 6.77 -6.59 -3.29
N GLN A 46 5.94 -5.76 -3.88
CA GLN A 46 5.94 -5.50 -5.33
C GLN A 46 6.47 -4.11 -5.59
N THR A 47 7.53 -4.00 -6.39
CA THR A 47 8.00 -2.69 -6.83
C THR A 47 7.17 -2.18 -8.00
N PHE A 48 7.08 -0.85 -8.10
CA PHE A 48 6.39 -0.15 -9.18
C PHE A 48 7.01 1.22 -9.42
N ILE A 49 6.88 1.72 -10.64
CA ILE A 49 7.40 3.04 -11.04
C ILE A 49 6.21 3.98 -11.27
N VAL A 50 6.29 5.17 -10.66
CA VAL A 50 5.33 6.25 -10.91
C VAL A 50 5.76 6.97 -12.18
N GLN A 51 5.05 6.71 -13.28
CA GLN A 51 5.30 7.41 -14.53
C GLN A 51 4.77 8.84 -14.49
N GLY A 52 5.55 9.80 -14.96
CA GLY A 52 5.15 11.20 -15.10
C GLY A 52 5.78 11.81 -16.35
N GLU A 53 5.00 12.60 -17.07
CA GLU A 53 5.48 13.33 -18.26
C GLU A 53 6.39 14.50 -17.89
N SER A 54 6.25 15.01 -16.65
CA SER A 54 7.04 16.11 -16.10
C SER A 54 7.63 15.75 -14.75
N SER A 55 8.76 16.32 -14.39
CA SER A 55 9.39 16.18 -13.07
C SER A 55 8.50 16.73 -11.91
N THR A 56 7.48 17.49 -12.25
CA THR A 56 6.52 18.08 -11.29
C THR A 56 5.26 17.25 -11.12
N ASP A 57 5.03 16.22 -11.95
CA ASP A 57 3.78 15.45 -11.98
C ASP A 57 3.78 14.30 -10.97
N GLY A 58 4.02 14.61 -9.71
CA GLY A 58 3.84 13.64 -8.62
C GLY A 58 2.39 13.13 -8.55
N ARG A 59 2.23 11.99 -7.89
CA ARG A 59 0.92 11.37 -7.63
C ARG A 59 0.65 11.32 -6.14
N PHE A 60 -0.61 11.45 -5.78
CA PHE A 60 -1.07 11.32 -4.40
C PHE A 60 -1.85 10.00 -4.28
N LEU A 61 -1.18 8.97 -3.82
CA LEU A 61 -1.78 7.65 -3.63
C LEU A 61 -2.76 7.68 -2.46
N THR A 62 -4.00 7.26 -2.70
CA THR A 62 -5.08 7.24 -1.70
C THR A 62 -5.33 5.85 -1.15
N SER A 63 -5.20 4.83 -1.98
CA SER A 63 -5.41 3.45 -1.58
C SER A 63 -4.72 2.45 -2.51
N VAL A 64 -4.57 1.23 -2.00
CA VAL A 64 -4.10 0.06 -2.74
C VAL A 64 -5.18 -1.00 -2.68
N ASP A 65 -5.51 -1.59 -3.80
CA ASP A 65 -6.35 -2.79 -3.86
C ASP A 65 -5.44 -4.02 -3.97
N LEU A 66 -5.65 -4.99 -3.12
CA LEU A 66 -5.05 -6.32 -3.17
C LEU A 66 -6.13 -7.39 -3.32
N PHE A 67 -5.74 -8.54 -3.81
CA PHE A 67 -6.64 -9.64 -4.10
C PHE A 67 -6.19 -10.88 -3.33
N PHE A 68 -7.06 -11.40 -2.46
CA PHE A 68 -6.77 -12.55 -1.62
C PHE A 68 -7.58 -13.77 -2.07
N SER A 69 -6.98 -14.95 -1.98
CA SER A 69 -7.71 -16.22 -2.08
C SER A 69 -8.14 -16.73 -0.72
N ASP A 70 -7.30 -16.55 0.29
CA ASP A 70 -7.51 -16.99 1.66
C ASP A 70 -7.15 -15.90 2.66
N LYS A 71 -7.71 -15.98 3.87
CA LYS A 71 -7.46 -15.04 4.95
C LYS A 71 -7.49 -15.72 6.31
N ASP A 72 -6.80 -15.14 7.26
CA ASP A 72 -6.89 -15.47 8.69
C ASP A 72 -8.22 -14.96 9.28
N SER A 73 -8.61 -15.48 10.43
CA SER A 73 -9.78 -15.06 11.16
C SER A 73 -9.51 -14.04 12.28
N VAL A 74 -8.24 -13.88 12.68
CA VAL A 74 -7.82 -13.08 13.85
C VAL A 74 -6.74 -12.05 13.49
N ALA A 75 -5.69 -12.48 12.77
CA ALA A 75 -4.54 -11.63 12.48
C ALA A 75 -4.85 -10.60 11.38
N PRO A 76 -4.55 -9.31 11.58
CA PRO A 76 -4.71 -8.29 10.54
C PRO A 76 -3.62 -8.41 9.46
N VAL A 77 -3.92 -7.85 8.29
CA VAL A 77 -2.95 -7.66 7.23
C VAL A 77 -2.61 -6.18 7.08
N THR A 78 -1.32 -5.88 6.92
CA THR A 78 -0.79 -4.51 6.82
C THR A 78 -0.18 -4.27 5.45
N VAL A 79 -0.47 -3.11 4.87
CA VAL A 79 0.18 -2.62 3.65
C VAL A 79 1.03 -1.41 3.97
N GLU A 80 2.25 -1.40 3.42
CA GLU A 80 3.19 -0.29 3.55
C GLU A 80 3.68 0.16 2.17
N ILE A 81 3.75 1.47 1.98
CA ILE A 81 4.45 2.05 0.83
C ILE A 81 5.86 2.41 1.27
N ARG A 82 6.83 1.76 0.66
CA ARG A 82 8.25 1.90 0.98
C ARG A 82 9.04 2.53 -0.14
N ASN A 83 10.15 3.17 0.20
CA ASN A 83 11.15 3.57 -0.78
C ASN A 83 11.85 2.34 -1.35
N VAL A 84 12.42 2.50 -2.53
CA VAL A 84 13.30 1.51 -3.15
C VAL A 84 14.73 2.05 -3.13
N ILE A 85 15.70 1.19 -2.80
CA ILE A 85 17.12 1.51 -2.77
C ILE A 85 17.85 0.44 -3.57
N ASN A 86 18.56 0.85 -4.61
CA ASN A 86 19.28 -0.06 -5.50
C ASN A 86 18.40 -1.19 -6.08
N GLY A 87 17.14 -0.90 -6.37
CA GLY A 87 16.17 -1.85 -6.90
C GLY A 87 15.52 -2.78 -5.86
N TYR A 88 15.82 -2.61 -4.57
CA TYR A 88 15.27 -3.44 -3.49
C TYR A 88 14.33 -2.63 -2.58
N PRO A 89 13.28 -3.24 -2.02
CA PRO A 89 12.42 -2.60 -1.03
C PRO A 89 13.24 -2.15 0.18
N GLY A 90 13.18 -0.85 0.47
CA GLY A 90 13.89 -0.24 1.60
C GLY A 90 13.10 -0.35 2.91
N ALA A 91 13.77 -0.01 4.01
CA ALA A 91 13.14 0.00 5.33
C ALA A 91 12.29 1.26 5.60
N LYS A 92 12.45 2.30 4.78
CA LYS A 92 11.76 3.58 5.00
C LYS A 92 10.34 3.53 4.45
N ILE A 93 9.35 3.59 5.35
CA ILE A 93 7.95 3.79 5.01
C ILE A 93 7.72 5.28 4.67
N LEU A 94 6.96 5.56 3.61
CA LEU A 94 6.60 6.93 3.27
C LEU A 94 5.63 7.50 4.32
N PRO A 95 5.62 8.83 4.53
CA PRO A 95 4.63 9.47 5.40
C PRO A 95 3.21 9.05 5.01
N PHE A 96 2.42 8.65 6.00
CA PHE A 96 1.05 8.10 5.85
C PHE A 96 0.95 6.80 5.06
N GLY A 97 2.06 6.21 4.60
CA GLY A 97 2.12 5.04 3.74
C GLY A 97 1.97 3.71 4.48
N ARG A 98 1.25 3.64 5.59
CA ARG A 98 0.97 2.40 6.32
C ARG A 98 -0.50 2.34 6.71
N VAL A 99 -1.12 1.20 6.46
CA VAL A 99 -2.50 0.90 6.84
C VAL A 99 -2.64 -0.58 7.15
N SER A 100 -3.42 -0.90 8.17
CA SER A 100 -3.80 -2.28 8.52
C SER A 100 -5.30 -2.46 8.35
N VAL A 101 -5.69 -3.64 7.91
CA VAL A 101 -7.08 -4.05 7.72
C VAL A 101 -7.33 -5.31 8.53
N ASP A 102 -8.41 -5.31 9.29
CA ASP A 102 -8.82 -6.46 10.08
C ASP A 102 -9.37 -7.59 9.19
N PRO A 103 -9.28 -8.86 9.61
CA PRO A 103 -9.74 -9.99 8.81
C PRO A 103 -11.20 -9.89 8.38
N ALA A 104 -12.06 -9.25 9.18
CA ALA A 104 -13.47 -9.06 8.86
C ALA A 104 -13.67 -8.25 7.56
N ASP A 105 -12.77 -7.29 7.30
CA ASP A 105 -12.82 -6.38 6.15
C ASP A 105 -11.99 -6.88 4.95
N VAL A 106 -11.32 -8.02 5.09
CA VAL A 106 -10.60 -8.65 3.98
C VAL A 106 -11.55 -9.49 3.16
N ASN A 107 -11.63 -9.18 1.88
CA ASN A 107 -12.39 -9.95 0.89
C ASN A 107 -11.52 -11.04 0.27
N THR A 108 -12.09 -12.23 0.07
CA THR A 108 -11.44 -13.33 -0.63
C THR A 108 -12.22 -13.71 -1.89
N SER A 109 -11.52 -14.26 -2.88
CA SER A 109 -12.13 -14.70 -4.13
C SER A 109 -11.31 -15.83 -4.76
N SER A 110 -11.96 -16.89 -5.19
CA SER A 110 -11.35 -17.99 -5.94
C SER A 110 -10.96 -17.63 -7.37
N THR A 111 -11.37 -16.46 -7.86
CA THR A 111 -11.14 -16.00 -9.23
C THR A 111 -10.32 -14.71 -9.30
N ALA A 112 -9.76 -14.27 -8.17
CA ALA A 112 -9.08 -12.98 -8.05
C ALA A 112 -9.94 -11.77 -8.50
N ALA A 113 -11.27 -11.86 -8.45
CA ALA A 113 -12.16 -10.81 -8.96
C ALA A 113 -12.50 -9.76 -7.90
N THR A 114 -12.44 -10.12 -6.62
CA THR A 114 -12.85 -9.25 -5.51
C THR A 114 -11.64 -8.65 -4.83
N ALA A 115 -11.58 -7.33 -4.80
CA ALA A 115 -10.49 -6.59 -4.17
C ALA A 115 -10.76 -6.33 -2.69
N THR A 116 -9.68 -6.30 -1.90
CA THR A 116 -9.63 -5.66 -0.59
C THR A 116 -8.93 -4.32 -0.74
N THR A 117 -9.59 -3.24 -0.35
CA THR A 117 -9.06 -1.88 -0.49
C THR A 117 -8.39 -1.42 0.80
N PHE A 118 -7.12 -1.10 0.72
CA PHE A 118 -6.31 -0.51 1.80
C PHE A 118 -6.27 1.00 1.63
N THR A 119 -7.10 1.72 2.37
CA THR A 119 -7.19 3.18 2.27
C THR A 119 -6.26 3.84 3.28
N PHE A 120 -5.31 4.65 2.81
CA PHE A 120 -4.37 5.36 3.67
C PHE A 120 -5.05 6.47 4.46
N PRO A 121 -4.57 6.77 5.69
CA PRO A 121 -5.16 7.82 6.54
C PRO A 121 -5.02 9.22 5.95
N SER A 122 -4.07 9.41 5.06
CA SER A 122 -3.85 10.61 4.25
C SER A 122 -3.22 10.21 2.93
N PRO A 123 -3.41 11.00 1.85
CA PRO A 123 -2.78 10.70 0.57
C PRO A 123 -1.25 10.66 0.68
N VAL A 124 -0.64 9.62 0.15
CA VAL A 124 0.81 9.42 0.14
C VAL A 124 1.40 10.04 -1.11
N PHE A 125 2.30 11.00 -0.94
CA PHE A 125 2.93 11.65 -2.09
C PHE A 125 4.02 10.76 -2.70
N LEU A 126 3.87 10.49 -4.00
CA LEU A 126 4.81 9.74 -4.82
C LEU A 126 5.44 10.68 -5.85
N LYS A 127 6.76 10.73 -5.88
CA LYS A 127 7.51 11.51 -6.87
C LYS A 127 7.42 10.85 -8.25
N PRO A 128 7.41 11.64 -9.34
CA PRO A 128 7.44 11.08 -10.69
C PRO A 128 8.79 10.40 -10.96
N ASN A 129 8.77 9.44 -11.87
CA ASN A 129 9.95 8.68 -12.31
C ASN A 129 10.78 8.11 -11.16
N THR A 130 10.09 7.72 -10.09
CA THR A 130 10.69 7.16 -8.88
C THR A 130 10.05 5.81 -8.61
N GLU A 131 10.88 4.86 -8.23
CA GLU A 131 10.46 3.52 -7.86
C GLU A 131 10.08 3.44 -6.38
N TYR A 132 9.00 2.75 -6.10
CA TYR A 132 8.48 2.46 -4.77
C TYR A 132 8.09 1.00 -4.67
N ALA A 133 7.83 0.54 -3.46
CA ALA A 133 7.35 -0.81 -3.19
C ALA A 133 6.07 -0.79 -2.37
N VAL A 134 5.12 -1.63 -2.74
CA VAL A 134 3.98 -2.04 -1.91
C VAL A 134 4.44 -3.26 -1.14
N ALA A 135 4.65 -3.14 0.16
CA ALA A 135 4.96 -4.27 1.02
C ALA A 135 3.68 -4.73 1.75
N VAL A 136 3.46 -6.02 1.76
CA VAL A 136 2.30 -6.69 2.39
C VAL A 136 2.82 -7.55 3.51
N LEU A 137 2.32 -7.32 4.73
CA LEU A 137 2.80 -7.93 5.96
C LEU A 137 1.65 -8.52 6.76
N THR A 138 1.87 -9.71 7.29
CA THR A 138 0.98 -10.33 8.28
C THR A 138 1.80 -11.22 9.20
N VAL A 139 1.26 -11.54 10.36
CA VAL A 139 1.86 -12.52 11.29
C VAL A 139 1.25 -13.93 11.13
N SER A 140 0.38 -14.10 10.15
CA SER A 140 -0.35 -15.35 9.92
C SER A 140 0.00 -15.97 8.58
N PRO A 141 0.24 -17.27 8.51
CA PRO A 141 0.45 -18.02 7.26
C PRO A 141 -0.85 -18.28 6.47
N GLU A 142 -2.01 -17.95 7.03
CA GLU A 142 -3.31 -18.22 6.41
C GLU A 142 -3.65 -17.27 5.26
N TYR A 143 -2.96 -16.13 5.18
CA TYR A 143 -3.19 -15.19 4.09
C TYR A 143 -2.51 -15.64 2.80
N LYS A 144 -3.30 -15.70 1.72
CA LYS A 144 -2.79 -15.97 0.37
C LYS A 144 -3.25 -14.89 -0.58
N VAL A 145 -2.32 -14.34 -1.34
CA VAL A 145 -2.58 -13.32 -2.35
C VAL A 145 -2.49 -13.90 -3.76
N TRP A 146 -3.22 -13.31 -4.68
CA TRP A 146 -3.15 -13.67 -6.07
C TRP A 146 -1.94 -13.03 -6.75
N ILE A 147 -1.20 -13.86 -7.48
CA ILE A 147 -0.07 -13.46 -8.31
C ILE A 147 -0.26 -13.97 -9.73
N SER A 148 0.52 -13.45 -10.67
CA SER A 148 0.73 -14.05 -11.98
C SER A 148 2.13 -14.63 -12.07
N ARG A 149 2.28 -15.78 -12.73
CA ARG A 149 3.58 -16.40 -12.99
C ARG A 149 3.74 -16.67 -14.48
N MET A 150 4.86 -16.22 -15.04
CA MET A 150 5.19 -16.50 -16.43
C MET A 150 5.33 -17.99 -16.69
N GLY A 151 4.76 -18.43 -17.81
CA GLY A 151 4.77 -19.85 -18.21
C GLY A 151 3.65 -20.68 -17.62
N GLU A 152 2.86 -20.17 -16.68
CA GLU A 152 1.67 -20.84 -16.15
C GLU A 152 0.39 -20.42 -16.90
N ASN A 153 -0.64 -21.26 -16.80
CA ASN A 153 -1.94 -20.95 -17.36
C ASN A 153 -2.66 -19.88 -16.53
N ASP A 154 -3.49 -19.08 -17.20
CA ASP A 154 -4.40 -18.19 -16.52
C ASP A 154 -5.48 -18.98 -15.73
N ILE A 155 -6.23 -18.29 -14.88
CA ILE A 155 -7.30 -18.90 -14.07
C ILE A 155 -8.33 -19.65 -14.93
N GLY A 156 -8.55 -19.20 -16.16
CA GLY A 156 -9.44 -19.86 -17.12
C GLY A 156 -8.83 -21.10 -17.78
N GLY A 157 -7.53 -21.34 -17.60
CA GLY A 157 -6.81 -22.47 -18.18
C GLY A 157 -6.61 -22.41 -19.69
N ASN A 158 -6.95 -21.28 -20.31
CA ASN A 158 -7.02 -21.15 -21.78
C ASN A 158 -5.82 -20.43 -22.39
N ARG A 159 -5.01 -19.76 -21.59
CA ARG A 159 -3.89 -18.94 -22.07
C ARG A 159 -2.69 -19.05 -21.14
N ILE A 160 -1.51 -19.26 -21.73
CA ILE A 160 -0.25 -19.18 -21.00
C ILE A 160 0.15 -17.72 -20.81
N ILE A 161 0.56 -17.35 -19.62
CA ILE A 161 1.09 -16.03 -19.30
C ILE A 161 2.49 -15.91 -19.91
N SER A 162 2.63 -15.06 -20.90
CA SER A 162 3.87 -14.88 -21.68
C SER A 162 4.55 -13.54 -21.43
N ALA A 163 3.91 -12.64 -20.68
CA ALA A 163 4.47 -11.31 -20.38
C ALA A 163 3.99 -10.84 -19.00
N GLN A 164 4.87 -10.14 -18.29
CA GLN A 164 4.51 -9.39 -17.10
C GLN A 164 3.95 -8.02 -17.47
N PRO A 165 2.88 -7.56 -16.82
CA PRO A 165 2.24 -6.29 -17.16
C PRO A 165 2.99 -5.07 -16.62
N HIS A 166 3.92 -5.27 -15.68
CA HIS A 166 4.70 -4.24 -15.02
C HIS A 166 6.18 -4.32 -15.26
N THR A 167 6.86 -3.19 -15.09
CA THR A 167 8.32 -3.11 -15.02
C THR A 167 8.86 -3.34 -13.60
N GLY A 168 8.00 -3.59 -12.63
CA GLY A 168 8.38 -3.90 -11.27
C GLY A 168 8.73 -5.37 -11.06
N VAL A 169 9.18 -5.71 -9.85
CA VAL A 169 9.58 -7.06 -9.44
C VAL A 169 8.88 -7.42 -8.14
N LEU A 170 8.41 -8.66 -8.04
CA LEU A 170 7.95 -9.22 -6.78
C LEU A 170 9.14 -9.66 -5.95
N PHE A 171 9.13 -9.32 -4.68
CA PHE A 171 10.12 -9.72 -3.69
C PHE A 171 9.47 -10.52 -2.59
N LYS A 172 10.19 -11.55 -2.13
CA LYS A 172 9.85 -12.38 -0.97
C LYS A 172 10.88 -12.14 0.12
N SER A 173 10.48 -12.21 1.38
CA SER A 173 11.38 -12.01 2.51
C SER A 173 10.95 -12.88 3.69
N SER A 174 11.90 -13.43 4.43
CA SER A 174 11.66 -14.18 5.66
C SER A 174 11.82 -13.33 6.93
N ASN A 175 12.30 -12.10 6.82
CA ASN A 175 12.65 -11.26 7.98
C ASN A 175 12.30 -9.78 7.82
N ASN A 176 11.54 -9.43 6.77
CA ASN A 176 11.15 -8.05 6.46
C ASN A 176 12.32 -7.06 6.20
N SER A 177 13.53 -7.56 6.02
CA SER A 177 14.72 -6.72 5.78
C SER A 177 15.59 -7.22 4.62
N THR A 178 15.65 -8.53 4.43
CA THR A 178 16.35 -9.16 3.30
C THR A 178 15.34 -9.62 2.28
N TRP A 179 15.48 -9.15 1.06
CA TRP A 179 14.51 -9.37 -0.01
C TRP A 179 15.11 -10.20 -1.13
N GLU A 180 14.39 -11.23 -1.56
CA GLU A 180 14.74 -12.08 -2.70
C GLU A 180 13.82 -11.75 -3.88
N PRO A 181 14.38 -11.34 -5.04
CA PRO A 181 13.58 -11.01 -6.21
C PRO A 181 13.03 -12.25 -6.90
N SER A 182 11.75 -12.24 -7.24
CA SER A 182 11.13 -13.23 -8.13
C SER A 182 10.82 -12.57 -9.48
N GLN A 183 11.66 -12.82 -10.47
CA GLN A 183 11.56 -12.17 -11.78
C GLN A 183 10.44 -12.72 -12.67
N LEU A 184 9.86 -13.85 -12.29
CA LEU A 184 8.82 -14.52 -13.08
C LEU A 184 7.42 -14.32 -12.50
N GLU A 185 7.32 -13.63 -11.37
CA GLU A 185 6.07 -13.46 -10.62
C GLU A 185 5.77 -11.98 -10.39
N ASP A 186 4.49 -11.63 -10.49
CA ASP A 186 3.96 -10.30 -10.15
C ASP A 186 2.74 -10.42 -9.25
N LEU A 187 2.68 -9.58 -8.23
CA LEU A 187 1.50 -9.44 -7.38
C LEU A 187 0.35 -8.81 -8.17
N LYS A 188 -0.84 -9.32 -7.99
CA LYS A 188 -2.05 -8.64 -8.50
C LYS A 188 -2.44 -7.51 -7.57
N PHE A 189 -2.35 -6.27 -8.04
CA PHE A 189 -2.71 -5.08 -7.28
C PHE A 189 -3.24 -3.96 -8.17
N SER A 190 -3.88 -2.97 -7.56
CA SER A 190 -4.26 -1.72 -8.21
C SER A 190 -3.93 -0.54 -7.30
N LEU A 191 -3.43 0.54 -7.88
CA LEU A 191 -3.14 1.78 -7.17
C LEU A 191 -4.19 2.83 -7.51
N LYS A 192 -4.79 3.45 -6.50
CA LYS A 192 -5.74 4.55 -6.67
C LYS A 192 -5.11 5.85 -6.23
N THR A 193 -5.11 6.83 -7.13
CA THR A 193 -4.52 8.14 -6.85
C THR A 193 -5.59 9.23 -6.88
N ALA A 194 -5.37 10.28 -6.10
CA ALA A 194 -6.23 11.45 -6.11
C ALA A 194 -6.07 12.23 -7.43
N LYS A 195 -7.19 12.60 -8.02
CA LYS A 195 -7.25 13.55 -9.13
C LYS A 195 -7.79 14.87 -8.59
N PHE A 196 -6.98 15.91 -8.63
CA PHE A 196 -7.37 17.23 -8.17
C PHE A 196 -8.08 18.00 -9.28
N THR A 197 -9.17 18.67 -8.93
CA THR A 197 -9.83 19.62 -9.82
C THR A 197 -9.16 20.98 -9.64
N THR A 198 -8.31 21.36 -10.58
CA THR A 198 -7.52 22.61 -10.49
C THR A 198 -8.21 23.82 -11.06
N ASN A 199 -9.31 23.64 -11.80
CA ASN A 199 -10.02 24.71 -12.50
C ASN A 199 -11.12 25.39 -11.66
N THR A 200 -11.35 24.91 -10.44
CA THR A 200 -12.35 25.47 -9.54
C THR A 200 -11.64 26.01 -8.30
N PRO A 201 -11.85 27.28 -7.93
CA PRO A 201 -11.31 27.83 -6.69
C PRO A 201 -11.79 27.01 -5.49
N GLY A 202 -10.87 26.58 -4.64
CA GLY A 202 -11.19 25.94 -3.36
C GLY A 202 -11.25 27.00 -2.26
N THR A 203 -12.15 26.81 -1.30
CA THR A 203 -12.17 27.62 -0.08
C THR A 203 -11.46 26.89 1.04
N LEU A 204 -10.43 27.48 1.59
CA LEU A 204 -9.72 26.97 2.77
C LEU A 204 -10.19 27.77 3.99
N THR A 205 -10.85 27.08 4.92
CA THR A 205 -11.22 27.67 6.21
C THR A 205 -10.20 27.25 7.26
N LEU A 206 -9.46 28.20 7.78
CA LEU A 206 -8.54 27.99 8.89
C LEU A 206 -9.28 28.26 10.20
N VAL A 207 -9.38 27.25 11.05
CA VAL A 207 -10.00 27.35 12.37
C VAL A 207 -8.90 27.25 13.42
N ASN A 208 -8.81 28.26 14.30
CA ASN A 208 -7.94 28.15 15.46
C ASN A 208 -8.54 27.13 16.43
N GLU A 209 -7.73 26.18 16.87
CA GLU A 209 -8.11 25.32 17.98
C GLU A 209 -8.26 26.18 19.24
N ALA A 210 -9.41 26.09 19.90
CA ALA A 210 -9.63 26.77 21.18
C ALA A 210 -8.63 26.20 22.19
N LEU A 211 -7.68 27.02 22.63
CA LEU A 211 -6.80 26.62 23.69
C LEU A 211 -7.63 26.47 24.98
N PRO A 212 -7.47 25.39 25.73
CA PRO A 212 -8.17 25.22 27.00
C PRO A 212 -7.84 26.41 27.92
N ALA A 213 -8.88 27.10 28.38
CA ALA A 213 -8.71 28.20 29.32
C ALA A 213 -8.11 27.65 30.62
N LYS A 214 -6.92 28.11 30.99
CA LYS A 214 -6.28 27.80 32.27
C LYS A 214 -6.62 28.91 33.26
N LYS A 215 -7.09 28.51 34.44
CA LYS A 215 -7.32 29.47 35.52
C LYS A 215 -5.99 30.08 35.94
N LEU A 216 -5.94 31.42 36.12
CA LEU A 216 -4.73 32.13 36.52
C LEU A 216 -4.20 31.66 37.91
N ALA A 217 -5.12 31.22 38.78
CA ALA A 217 -4.79 30.65 40.09
C ALA A 217 -4.01 29.32 40.01
N SER A 218 -4.26 28.52 38.98
CA SER A 218 -3.58 27.24 38.78
C SER A 218 -2.34 27.34 37.88
N ASN A 219 -2.13 28.49 37.25
CA ASN A 219 -0.99 28.74 36.38
C ASN A 219 -0.58 30.23 36.47
N PRO A 220 -0.09 30.65 37.64
CA PRO A 220 0.26 32.04 37.88
C PRO A 220 1.37 32.50 36.94
N ILE A 221 1.23 33.69 36.39
CA ILE A 221 2.30 34.36 35.65
C ILE A 221 3.37 34.73 36.70
N SER A 222 4.45 33.97 36.73
CA SER A 222 5.60 34.32 37.56
C SER A 222 6.31 35.52 36.95
N LYS A 223 6.25 36.68 37.64
CA LYS A 223 7.12 37.79 37.33
C LYS A 223 8.41 37.60 38.11
N THR A 224 9.45 37.13 37.46
CA THR A 224 10.82 37.25 37.99
C THR A 224 11.25 38.70 37.88
N GLY A 225 11.46 39.33 39.03
CA GLY A 225 12.05 40.68 39.13
C GLY A 225 13.54 40.63 38.85
#